data_49f3174b88cec8a67867f9a6c36333a4
#
_entry.id   49f3174b88cec8a67867f9a6c36333a4
#
_cell.length_a   1.000
_cell.length_b   1.000
_cell.length_c   1.000
_cell.angle_alpha   90.00
_cell.angle_beta   90.00
_cell.angle_gamma   90.00
#
_symmetry.space_group_name_H-M   'P 1'
#
loop_
_entity.id
_entity.type
_entity.pdbx_description
1 polymer ?
#
loop_
_entity_poly.entity_id
_entity_poly.type
_entity_poly.pdbx_seq_one_letter_code
_entity_poly.pdbx_strand_id
1 'polypeptide(L)'
;MKNPPIKITYKKLGREQAHGLAYKEDREIIIDNRLKGIDCLETIVHDIMHIQNPRWAEIKIIGHSKELAELLWQQGYRKTDL
;
A
#
# COMPACT_ATOMS: atom_id res chain seq x y z
N MET A 1 -5.97 -6.50 22.61
CA MET A 1 -5.07 -7.41 21.88
C MET A 1 -4.41 -6.72 20.72
N LYS A 2 -3.13 -6.95 20.55
CA LYS A 2 -2.41 -6.36 19.42
C LYS A 2 -2.59 -7.21 18.18
N ASN A 3 -2.79 -6.53 17.04
CA ASN A 3 -2.77 -7.21 15.76
C ASN A 3 -1.33 -7.59 15.40
N PRO A 4 -1.13 -8.69 14.67
CA PRO A 4 0.19 -8.99 14.14
C PRO A 4 0.67 -7.85 13.25
N PRO A 5 1.99 -7.66 13.11
CA PRO A 5 2.51 -6.66 12.19
C PRO A 5 2.06 -6.94 10.76
N ILE A 6 1.88 -5.89 9.98
CA ILE A 6 1.62 -6.04 8.55
C ILE A 6 2.95 -6.30 7.88
N LYS A 7 3.02 -7.38 7.10
CA LYS A 7 4.22 -7.73 6.35
C LYS A 7 4.12 -7.16 4.94
N ILE A 8 5.14 -6.44 4.52
CA ILE A 8 5.19 -5.85 3.18
C ILE A 8 6.35 -6.49 2.41
N THR A 9 6.02 -7.07 1.26
CA THR A 9 6.98 -7.76 0.40
C THR A 9 6.96 -7.12 -0.97
N TYR A 10 8.12 -7.05 -1.60
CA TYR A 10 8.27 -6.46 -2.94
C TYR A 10 8.68 -7.56 -3.91
N LYS A 11 7.93 -7.70 -5.00
CA LYS A 11 8.30 -8.63 -6.07
C LYS A 11 7.63 -8.22 -7.38
N LYS A 12 8.13 -8.75 -8.49
CA LYS A 12 7.51 -8.49 -9.79
C LYS A 12 6.15 -9.17 -9.86
N LEU A 13 5.11 -8.39 -10.11
CA LEU A 13 3.78 -8.91 -10.32
C LEU A 13 3.53 -9.11 -11.82
N GLY A 14 2.68 -10.08 -12.14
CA GLY A 14 2.34 -10.34 -13.53
C GLY A 14 1.45 -9.27 -14.14
N ARG A 15 1.20 -9.38 -15.44
CA ARG A 15 0.41 -8.38 -16.17
C ARG A 15 -1.00 -8.20 -15.63
N GLU A 16 -1.59 -9.28 -15.16
CA GLU A 16 -2.96 -9.29 -14.68
C GLU A 16 -3.09 -8.74 -13.27
N GLN A 17 -1.97 -8.55 -12.61
CA GLN A 17 -1.96 -8.07 -11.25
C GLN A 17 -1.98 -6.55 -11.22
N ALA A 18 -2.61 -6.00 -10.22
CA ALA A 18 -2.53 -4.58 -9.95
C ALA A 18 -1.11 -4.24 -9.47
N HIS A 19 -0.88 -2.97 -9.12
CA HIS A 19 0.39 -2.54 -8.59
C HIS A 19 0.71 -3.18 -7.25
N GLY A 20 -0.31 -3.64 -6.52
CA GLY A 20 -0.13 -4.32 -5.25
C GLY A 20 -1.29 -5.25 -4.95
N LEU A 21 -1.07 -6.14 -4.00
CA LEU A 21 -2.07 -7.09 -3.52
C LEU A 21 -2.10 -7.03 -2.00
N ALA A 22 -3.31 -6.98 -1.43
CA ALA A 22 -3.49 -6.96 0.02
C ALA A 22 -4.24 -8.22 0.45
N TYR A 23 -3.62 -9.02 1.30
CA TYR A 23 -4.21 -10.22 1.88
C TYR A 23 -4.61 -9.93 3.31
N LYS A 24 -5.89 -9.62 3.50
CA LYS A 24 -6.39 -9.11 4.78
C LYS A 24 -6.23 -10.10 5.93
N GLU A 25 -6.51 -11.37 5.67
CA GLU A 25 -6.45 -12.38 6.71
C GLU A 25 -5.03 -12.64 7.19
N ASP A 26 -4.10 -12.63 6.26
CA ASP A 26 -2.67 -12.88 6.56
C ASP A 26 -1.95 -11.60 6.97
N ARG A 27 -2.59 -10.45 6.84
CA ARG A 27 -1.98 -9.15 7.07
C ARG A 27 -0.69 -9.01 6.28
N GLU A 28 -0.78 -9.34 5.00
CA GLU A 28 0.37 -9.27 4.09
C GLU A 28 0.03 -8.43 2.87
N ILE A 29 1.02 -7.65 2.44
CA ILE A 29 0.92 -6.81 1.26
C ILE A 29 2.07 -7.18 0.33
N ILE A 30 1.77 -7.34 -0.95
CA ILE A 30 2.79 -7.56 -1.97
C ILE A 30 2.74 -6.37 -2.93
N ILE A 31 3.87 -5.69 -3.08
CA ILE A 31 3.99 -4.50 -3.92
C ILE A 31 4.84 -4.84 -5.14
N ASP A 32 4.42 -4.38 -6.31
CA ASP A 32 5.22 -4.56 -7.52
C ASP A 32 6.53 -3.80 -7.34
N ASN A 33 7.66 -4.51 -7.43
CA ASN A 33 8.96 -3.93 -7.18
C ASN A 33 9.44 -2.97 -8.27
N ARG A 34 8.67 -2.82 -9.35
CA ARG A 34 8.96 -1.87 -10.42
C ARG A 34 8.37 -0.48 -10.16
N LEU A 35 7.47 -0.37 -9.19
CA LEU A 35 6.88 0.92 -8.84
C LEU A 35 7.91 1.85 -8.23
N LYS A 36 7.84 3.12 -8.60
CA LYS A 36 8.77 4.15 -8.12
C LYS A 36 8.00 5.40 -7.70
N GLY A 37 8.66 6.21 -6.89
CA GLY A 37 8.15 7.52 -6.54
C GLY A 37 6.83 7.49 -5.81
N ILE A 38 5.99 8.48 -6.10
CA ILE A 38 4.71 8.63 -5.41
C ILE A 38 3.75 7.47 -5.72
N ASP A 39 3.87 6.85 -6.88
CA ASP A 39 3.02 5.70 -7.21
C ASP A 39 3.27 4.54 -6.26
N CYS A 40 4.52 4.32 -5.90
CA CYS A 40 4.88 3.29 -4.92
C CYS A 40 4.29 3.62 -3.55
N LEU A 41 4.48 4.86 -3.10
CA LEU A 41 3.96 5.31 -1.81
C LEU A 41 2.44 5.19 -1.75
N GLU A 42 1.75 5.65 -2.80
CA GLU A 42 0.29 5.59 -2.85
C GLU A 42 -0.21 4.15 -2.80
N THR A 43 0.45 3.25 -3.53
CA THR A 43 0.08 1.84 -3.52
C THR A 43 0.27 1.20 -2.15
N ILE A 44 1.36 1.51 -1.47
CA ILE A 44 1.62 1.01 -0.13
C ILE A 44 0.54 1.48 0.84
N VAL A 45 0.25 2.78 0.84
CA VAL A 45 -0.77 3.35 1.73
C VAL A 45 -2.15 2.76 1.44
N HIS A 46 -2.49 2.64 0.15
CA HIS A 46 -3.76 2.06 -0.27
C HIS A 46 -3.94 0.64 0.29
N ASP A 47 -2.94 -0.19 0.13
CA ASP A 47 -3.03 -1.58 0.57
C ASP A 47 -3.01 -1.71 2.09
N ILE A 48 -2.26 -0.86 2.78
CA ILE A 48 -2.29 -0.81 4.24
C ILE A 48 -3.71 -0.48 4.72
N MET A 49 -4.35 0.48 4.08
CA MET A 49 -5.71 0.87 4.45
C MET A 49 -6.72 -0.26 4.25
N HIS A 50 -6.56 -1.08 3.23
CA HIS A 50 -7.41 -2.25 3.06
C HIS A 50 -7.30 -3.22 4.23
N ILE A 51 -6.11 -3.39 4.76
CA ILE A 51 -5.89 -4.30 5.89
C ILE A 51 -6.41 -3.70 7.19
N GLN A 52 -6.17 -2.41 7.40
CA GLN A 52 -6.60 -1.74 8.63
C GLN A 52 -8.09 -1.47 8.67
N ASN A 53 -8.72 -1.34 7.50
CA ASN A 53 -10.13 -1.00 7.40
C ASN A 53 -10.83 -1.96 6.43
N PRO A 54 -10.94 -3.25 6.81
CA PRO A 54 -11.40 -4.27 5.86
C PRO A 54 -12.84 -4.09 5.38
N ARG A 55 -13.61 -3.24 6.06
CA ARG A 55 -15.01 -2.99 5.68
C ARG A 55 -15.20 -1.72 4.87
N TRP A 56 -14.14 -0.94 4.67
CA TRP A 56 -14.26 0.27 3.87
C TRP A 56 -14.43 -0.07 2.40
N ALA A 57 -15.32 0.66 1.73
CA ALA A 57 -15.48 0.54 0.29
C ALA A 57 -14.24 1.04 -0.44
N GLU A 58 -13.99 0.49 -1.62
CA GLU A 58 -12.82 0.85 -2.42
C GLU A 58 -12.73 2.36 -2.68
N ILE A 59 -13.87 3.00 -2.99
CA ILE A 59 -13.86 4.43 -3.28
C ILE A 59 -13.40 5.26 -2.08
N LYS A 60 -13.75 4.83 -0.87
CA LYS A 60 -13.31 5.50 0.33
C LYS A 60 -11.81 5.34 0.55
N ILE A 61 -11.32 4.12 0.31
CA ILE A 61 -9.90 3.83 0.43
C ILE A 61 -9.09 4.64 -0.58
N ILE A 62 -9.53 4.70 -1.83
CA ILE A 62 -8.85 5.47 -2.86
C ILE A 62 -8.69 6.94 -2.44
N GLY A 63 -9.78 7.56 -1.98
CA GLY A 63 -9.75 8.97 -1.58
C GLY A 63 -8.78 9.22 -0.43
N HIS A 64 -8.88 8.43 0.62
CA HIS A 64 -8.03 8.61 1.82
C HIS A 64 -6.56 8.28 1.54
N SER A 65 -6.29 7.21 0.80
CA SER A 65 -4.91 6.81 0.54
C SER A 65 -4.21 7.82 -0.37
N LYS A 66 -4.91 8.35 -1.34
CA LYS A 66 -4.34 9.35 -2.24
C LYS A 66 -3.96 10.62 -1.49
N GLU A 67 -4.86 11.12 -0.66
CA GLU A 67 -4.58 12.32 0.12
C GLU A 67 -3.42 12.10 1.08
N LEU A 68 -3.43 10.99 1.80
CA LEU A 68 -2.36 10.69 2.75
C LEU A 68 -1.01 10.55 2.06
N ALA A 69 -0.97 9.84 0.94
CA ALA A 69 0.27 9.66 0.21
C ALA A 69 0.81 11.00 -0.32
N GLU A 70 -0.07 11.85 -0.83
CA GLU A 70 0.34 13.17 -1.32
C GLU A 70 0.92 14.03 -0.20
N LEU A 71 0.30 14.02 0.98
CA LEU A 71 0.78 14.78 2.12
C LEU A 71 2.15 14.29 2.60
N LEU A 72 2.32 12.97 2.68
CA LEU A 72 3.61 12.39 3.08
C LEU A 72 4.69 12.72 2.05
N TRP A 73 4.35 12.66 0.78
CA TRP A 73 5.28 13.00 -0.29
C TRP A 73 5.74 14.45 -0.20
N GLN A 74 4.79 15.38 0.05
CA GLN A 74 5.10 16.79 0.21
C GLN A 74 6.03 17.04 1.40
N GLN A 75 5.90 16.23 2.44
CA GLN A 75 6.76 16.34 3.61
C GLN A 75 8.14 15.70 3.42
N GLY A 76 8.40 15.15 2.24
CA GLY A 76 9.71 14.62 1.91
C GLY A 76 9.92 13.15 2.21
N TYR A 77 8.87 12.43 2.58
CA TYR A 77 9.03 11.00 2.87
C TYR A 77 9.23 10.21 1.59
N ARG A 78 10.28 9.44 1.57
CA ARG A 78 10.68 8.65 0.42
C ARG A 78 11.13 7.26 0.87
N LYS A 79 10.84 6.26 0.04
CA LYS A 79 11.39 4.93 0.28
C LYS A 79 12.90 4.97 0.03
N THR A 80 13.65 4.47 0.98
CA THR A 80 15.11 4.39 0.83
C THR A 80 15.47 2.99 0.32
N ASP A 81 16.15 2.92 -0.80
CA ASP A 81 16.67 1.65 -1.32
C ASP A 81 18.08 1.47 -0.79
N LEU A 82 18.25 0.37 -0.06
CA LEU A 82 19.55 0.02 0.52
C LEU A 82 20.21 -1.10 -0.26
#